data_18e5bdee59dfa3c0e4a14c5ff8a05cb5
#
_entry.id   18e5bdee59dfa3c0e4a14c5ff8a05cb5
#
_cell.length_a   1.000
_cell.length_b   1.000
_cell.length_c   1.000
_cell.angle_alpha   90.00
_cell.angle_beta   90.00
_cell.angle_gamma   90.00
#
_symmetry.space_group_name_H-M   'P 1'
#
loop_
_entity.id
_entity.type
_entity.pdbx_description
1 polymer ?
#
loop_
_entity_poly.entity_id
_entity_poly.type
_entity_poly.pdbx_seq_one_letter_code
_entity_poly.pdbx_strand_id
1 'polypeptide(L)'
;MDKKVIIIIVITLFFVLKKIRKIIGPLLLVLVFLFLFNNIKNIKSFFQTPKNEESTYSFLTLKNSDINTKENLKNKKIGYIESFMPVEIDEYVLKSYDANNIYNVLLKKEVDAIYISDSYLSVLKEEYKDILEQTKIVEEEKVENVILATESKNRDIINIFISGTDSKKEKITSKSRSDVNIILTVNTKKNKVLITSIPRDYYVELFSNKKDKLTHCGVYGITVCTETLNKLLDIEINYFLKINMNAFTKVIDLLNGITLKDGTKLTSEEALKYVRERYSYKEGDRKRVENNQDILEEIIKSFIRNKSLLLNYKDILESLNGYYMTNIDENLIVEVIKNLLLGKSLKIERQILNGFDSYDTTYSIPNKKLYVMLPDDKSLETAREKLKNMLP
;
A
#
# COMPACT_ATOMS: atom_id res chain seq x y z
N MET A 1 -6.79 72.58 7.08
CA MET A 1 -7.50 71.70 8.04
C MET A 1 -6.76 71.76 9.37
N ASP A 2 -7.49 72.12 10.43
CA ASP A 2 -6.88 72.33 11.74
C ASP A 2 -6.22 71.02 12.26
N LYS A 3 -4.97 71.10 12.78
CA LYS A 3 -4.24 69.92 13.30
C LYS A 3 -5.02 69.16 14.37
N LYS A 4 -5.88 69.82 15.14
CA LYS A 4 -6.77 69.21 16.13
C LYS A 4 -7.84 68.34 15.49
N VAL A 5 -8.37 68.74 14.31
CA VAL A 5 -9.37 67.96 13.59
C VAL A 5 -8.76 66.68 13.01
N ILE A 6 -7.51 66.74 12.51
CA ILE A 6 -6.79 65.58 12.00
C ILE A 6 -6.55 64.54 13.11
N ILE A 7 -6.12 65.02 14.30
CA ILE A 7 -5.88 64.13 15.45
C ILE A 7 -7.17 63.41 15.90
N ILE A 8 -8.30 64.12 15.94
CA ILE A 8 -9.58 63.55 16.31
C ILE A 8 -10.02 62.48 15.28
N ILE A 9 -9.82 62.75 14.00
CA ILE A 9 -10.15 61.78 12.91
C ILE A 9 -9.29 60.53 13.05
N VAL A 10 -7.97 60.67 13.30
CA VAL A 10 -7.07 59.53 13.44
C VAL A 10 -7.39 58.70 14.68
N ILE A 11 -7.71 59.35 15.81
CA ILE A 11 -8.09 58.65 17.05
C ILE A 11 -9.42 57.91 16.84
N THR A 12 -10.42 58.55 16.20
CA THR A 12 -11.73 57.94 15.91
C THR A 12 -11.56 56.74 14.96
N LEU A 13 -10.74 56.89 13.93
CA LEU A 13 -10.42 55.79 12.99
C LEU A 13 -9.75 54.63 13.68
N PHE A 14 -8.82 54.91 14.60
CA PHE A 14 -8.14 53.87 15.40
C PHE A 14 -9.11 53.09 16.30
N PHE A 15 -10.06 53.76 16.95
CA PHE A 15 -11.08 53.12 17.77
C PHE A 15 -12.10 52.31 16.94
N VAL A 16 -12.49 52.82 15.77
CA VAL A 16 -13.36 52.13 14.83
C VAL A 16 -12.67 50.87 14.29
N LEU A 17 -11.42 50.96 13.88
CA LEU A 17 -10.63 49.83 13.41
C LEU A 17 -10.43 48.76 14.51
N LYS A 18 -10.19 49.20 15.77
CA LYS A 18 -10.06 48.29 16.92
C LYS A 18 -11.38 47.59 17.26
N LYS A 19 -12.53 48.24 17.10
CA LYS A 19 -13.89 47.67 17.29
C LYS A 19 -14.26 46.73 16.17
N ILE A 20 -13.95 47.08 14.92
CA ILE A 20 -14.11 46.24 13.74
C ILE A 20 -13.27 44.96 13.86
N ARG A 21 -12.02 45.05 14.28
CA ARG A 21 -11.13 43.88 14.52
C ARG A 21 -11.69 42.93 15.58
N LYS A 22 -12.38 43.47 16.62
CA LYS A 22 -13.01 42.63 17.67
C LYS A 22 -14.27 41.90 17.19
N ILE A 23 -14.95 42.42 16.14
CA ILE A 23 -16.15 41.80 15.58
C ILE A 23 -15.80 40.92 14.38
N ILE A 24 -14.94 41.37 13.50
CA ILE A 24 -14.53 40.63 12.29
C ILE A 24 -13.65 39.45 12.65
N GLY A 25 -12.82 39.52 13.64
CA GLY A 25 -11.96 38.42 14.08
C GLY A 25 -12.77 37.18 14.50
N PRO A 26 -13.72 37.28 15.45
CA PRO A 26 -14.61 36.17 15.79
C PRO A 26 -15.49 35.70 14.62
N LEU A 27 -16.00 36.62 13.78
CA LEU A 27 -16.80 36.27 12.62
C LEU A 27 -15.99 35.50 11.57
N LEU A 28 -14.74 35.90 11.34
CA LEU A 28 -13.80 35.18 10.46
C LEU A 28 -13.45 33.80 11.02
N LEU A 29 -13.25 33.71 12.34
CA LEU A 29 -13.06 32.43 13.04
C LEU A 29 -14.28 31.52 12.91
N VAL A 30 -15.49 32.05 13.04
CA VAL A 30 -16.74 31.29 12.82
C VAL A 30 -16.89 30.86 11.36
N LEU A 31 -16.57 31.72 10.41
CA LEU A 31 -16.59 31.36 8.99
C LEU A 31 -15.55 30.31 8.64
N VAL A 32 -14.34 30.41 9.17
CA VAL A 32 -13.30 29.39 9.05
C VAL A 32 -13.74 28.09 9.72
N PHE A 33 -14.37 28.18 10.89
CA PHE A 33 -14.90 27.01 11.59
C PHE A 33 -16.04 26.34 10.82
N LEU A 34 -16.99 27.13 10.26
CA LEU A 34 -18.08 26.64 9.41
C LEU A 34 -17.56 26.08 8.10
N PHE A 35 -16.55 26.71 7.50
CA PHE A 35 -15.87 26.19 6.31
C PHE A 35 -15.19 24.85 6.60
N LEU A 36 -14.44 24.76 7.70
CA LEU A 36 -13.82 23.52 8.15
C LEU A 36 -14.87 22.46 8.48
N PHE A 37 -15.96 22.83 9.18
CA PHE A 37 -17.03 21.91 9.59
C PHE A 37 -17.83 21.38 8.39
N ASN A 38 -18.11 22.22 7.39
CA ASN A 38 -18.81 21.82 6.16
C ASN A 38 -17.94 20.89 5.28
N ASN A 39 -16.62 21.13 5.29
CA ASN A 39 -15.67 20.25 4.63
C ASN A 39 -15.48 18.90 5.35
N ILE A 40 -15.60 18.85 6.69
CA ILE A 40 -15.53 17.60 7.45
C ILE A 40 -16.65 16.62 7.06
N LYS A 41 -17.86 17.09 6.72
CA LYS A 41 -18.95 16.22 6.27
C LYS A 41 -18.67 15.51 4.93
N ASN A 42 -17.99 16.18 4.02
CA ASN A 42 -17.64 15.60 2.71
C ASN A 42 -16.46 14.60 2.77
N ILE A 43 -15.69 14.63 3.84
CA ILE A 43 -14.49 13.79 4.02
C ILE A 43 -14.84 12.35 4.40
N LYS A 44 -15.91 12.14 5.18
CA LYS A 44 -16.31 10.78 5.59
C LYS A 44 -16.52 9.82 4.42
N SER A 45 -16.89 10.32 3.26
CA SER A 45 -17.04 9.50 2.06
C SER A 45 -15.71 9.10 1.40
N PHE A 46 -14.65 9.91 1.58
CA PHE A 46 -13.30 9.63 1.03
C PHE A 46 -12.54 8.57 1.82
N PHE A 47 -12.71 8.56 3.14
CA PHE A 47 -12.06 7.60 4.04
C PHE A 47 -12.93 6.39 4.37
N GLN A 48 -14.08 6.27 3.74
CA GLN A 48 -14.67 4.94 3.66
C GLN A 48 -13.72 4.13 2.78
N THR A 49 -12.80 3.38 3.42
CA THR A 49 -12.24 2.19 2.81
C THR A 49 -13.39 1.53 2.08
N PRO A 50 -13.24 1.21 0.79
CA PRO A 50 -14.25 0.40 0.17
C PRO A 50 -14.44 -0.80 1.09
N LYS A 51 -15.60 -0.87 1.75
CA LYS A 51 -15.94 -2.02 2.60
C LYS A 51 -15.85 -3.30 1.80
N ASN A 52 -15.96 -3.16 0.49
CA ASN A 52 -15.89 -4.19 -0.50
C ASN A 52 -14.82 -3.83 -1.52
N GLU A 53 -13.93 -4.74 -1.76
CA GLU A 53 -12.94 -4.67 -2.81
C GLU A 53 -13.30 -5.64 -3.92
N GLU A 54 -13.23 -5.18 -5.15
CA GLU A 54 -13.43 -5.99 -6.34
C GLU A 54 -12.12 -6.71 -6.70
N SER A 55 -12.15 -8.03 -6.71
CA SER A 55 -11.08 -8.87 -7.25
C SER A 55 -11.59 -9.63 -8.46
N THR A 56 -10.80 -9.71 -9.53
CA THR A 56 -11.13 -10.50 -10.71
C THR A 56 -10.62 -11.92 -10.53
N TYR A 57 -11.46 -12.87 -10.87
CA TYR A 57 -11.14 -14.31 -10.93
C TYR A 57 -11.42 -14.82 -12.32
N SER A 58 -10.60 -15.76 -12.77
CA SER A 58 -10.71 -16.34 -14.12
C SER A 58 -10.93 -17.84 -14.04
N PHE A 59 -11.83 -18.35 -14.89
CA PHE A 59 -11.90 -19.76 -15.20
C PHE A 59 -10.94 -20.06 -16.35
N LEU A 60 -9.91 -20.86 -16.07
CA LEU A 60 -8.95 -21.34 -17.05
C LEU A 60 -9.21 -22.80 -17.39
N THR A 61 -9.18 -23.12 -18.66
CA THR A 61 -9.21 -24.51 -19.17
C THR A 61 -8.05 -24.73 -20.15
N LEU A 62 -7.79 -25.98 -20.51
CA LEU A 62 -6.82 -26.30 -21.55
C LEU A 62 -7.28 -25.73 -22.91
N LYS A 63 -6.31 -25.24 -23.71
CA LYS A 63 -6.61 -24.61 -25.00
C LYS A 63 -7.39 -25.48 -25.97
N ASN A 64 -7.13 -26.78 -25.91
CA ASN A 64 -7.79 -27.80 -26.74
C ASN A 64 -9.08 -28.40 -26.11
N SER A 65 -9.57 -27.82 -25.03
CA SER A 65 -10.81 -28.20 -24.37
C SER A 65 -12.04 -27.69 -25.15
N ASP A 66 -13.13 -28.43 -25.10
CA ASP A 66 -14.44 -28.07 -25.69
C ASP A 66 -15.18 -26.98 -24.86
N ILE A 67 -14.65 -26.61 -23.71
CA ILE A 67 -15.20 -25.58 -22.82
C ILE A 67 -14.82 -24.22 -23.40
N ASN A 68 -15.79 -23.48 -23.95
CA ASN A 68 -15.58 -22.17 -24.59
C ASN A 68 -16.40 -21.05 -23.93
N THR A 69 -17.43 -21.39 -23.17
CA THR A 69 -18.33 -20.44 -22.52
C THR A 69 -18.60 -20.86 -21.07
N LYS A 70 -19.16 -19.95 -20.26
CA LYS A 70 -19.56 -20.24 -18.89
C LYS A 70 -20.57 -21.39 -18.79
N GLU A 71 -21.49 -21.49 -19.72
CA GLU A 71 -22.50 -22.57 -19.78
C GLU A 71 -21.85 -23.94 -19.93
N ASN A 72 -20.72 -24.03 -20.62
CA ASN A 72 -19.99 -25.29 -20.78
C ASN A 72 -19.28 -25.76 -19.49
N LEU A 73 -19.19 -24.89 -18.46
CA LEU A 73 -18.64 -25.25 -17.16
C LEU A 73 -19.64 -26.01 -16.28
N LYS A 74 -20.94 -25.98 -16.58
CA LYS A 74 -21.97 -26.69 -15.80
C LYS A 74 -21.65 -28.18 -15.67
N ASN A 75 -21.73 -28.67 -14.42
CA ASN A 75 -21.42 -30.06 -14.06
C ASN A 75 -19.96 -30.49 -14.33
N LYS A 76 -19.05 -29.54 -14.60
CA LYS A 76 -17.62 -29.80 -14.76
C LYS A 76 -16.90 -29.78 -13.43
N LYS A 77 -15.78 -30.51 -13.38
CA LYS A 77 -14.89 -30.49 -12.22
C LYS A 77 -14.03 -29.23 -12.25
N ILE A 78 -14.26 -28.34 -11.30
CA ILE A 78 -13.51 -27.09 -11.17
C ILE A 78 -12.54 -27.17 -9.99
N GLY A 79 -11.26 -27.06 -10.28
CA GLY A 79 -10.22 -26.92 -9.26
C GLY A 79 -10.15 -25.47 -8.73
N TYR A 80 -10.05 -25.29 -7.44
CA TYR A 80 -9.85 -23.97 -6.84
C TYR A 80 -8.84 -24.03 -5.69
N ILE A 81 -8.26 -22.88 -5.32
CA ILE A 81 -7.38 -22.76 -4.17
C ILE A 81 -8.25 -22.36 -2.98
N GLU A 82 -8.15 -23.07 -1.85
CA GLU A 82 -9.02 -22.88 -0.68
C GLU A 82 -9.09 -21.42 -0.19
N SER A 83 -7.98 -20.68 -0.29
CA SER A 83 -7.91 -19.23 0.02
C SER A 83 -8.66 -18.35 -0.98
N PHE A 84 -9.16 -18.90 -2.08
CA PHE A 84 -9.78 -18.18 -3.21
C PHE A 84 -11.16 -18.74 -3.56
N MET A 85 -11.84 -19.36 -2.61
CA MET A 85 -13.15 -19.97 -2.85
C MET A 85 -14.14 -18.93 -3.36
N PRO A 86 -14.79 -19.19 -4.52
CA PRO A 86 -15.85 -18.32 -5.01
C PRO A 86 -17.10 -18.42 -4.14
N VAL A 87 -17.88 -17.34 -4.08
CA VAL A 87 -18.96 -17.16 -3.10
C VAL A 87 -20.21 -17.98 -3.43
N GLU A 88 -20.49 -18.29 -4.71
CA GLU A 88 -21.70 -19.05 -5.11
C GLU A 88 -21.37 -19.98 -6.27
N ILE A 89 -21.35 -21.28 -6.02
CA ILE A 89 -21.13 -22.22 -7.12
C ILE A 89 -21.90 -23.53 -6.93
N ASP A 90 -23.21 -23.46 -6.90
CA ASP A 90 -24.06 -24.64 -6.86
C ASP A 90 -24.10 -25.41 -8.20
N GLU A 91 -23.53 -24.83 -9.28
CA GLU A 91 -23.59 -25.40 -10.63
C GLU A 91 -22.36 -26.25 -11.01
N TYR A 92 -21.30 -26.29 -10.16
CA TYR A 92 -20.02 -26.94 -10.49
C TYR A 92 -19.66 -28.05 -9.50
N VAL A 93 -18.85 -29.01 -9.95
CA VAL A 93 -18.24 -30.01 -9.07
C VAL A 93 -16.90 -29.44 -8.58
N LEU A 94 -16.91 -28.83 -7.39
CA LEU A 94 -15.76 -28.14 -6.84
C LEU A 94 -14.79 -29.08 -6.12
N LYS A 95 -13.50 -28.85 -6.33
CA LYS A 95 -12.44 -29.55 -5.60
C LYS A 95 -11.33 -28.57 -5.23
N SER A 96 -11.03 -28.48 -3.93
CA SER A 96 -9.94 -27.63 -3.43
C SER A 96 -8.59 -28.29 -3.68
N TYR A 97 -7.62 -27.46 -4.00
CA TYR A 97 -6.22 -27.84 -4.17
C TYR A 97 -5.31 -26.81 -3.54
N ASP A 98 -4.14 -27.26 -3.14
CA ASP A 98 -3.07 -26.33 -2.79
C ASP A 98 -2.64 -25.51 -4.01
N ALA A 99 -2.27 -24.24 -3.81
CA ALA A 99 -1.79 -23.34 -4.86
C ALA A 99 -0.69 -24.01 -5.70
N ASN A 100 0.16 -24.78 -5.06
CA ASN A 100 1.27 -25.49 -5.69
C ASN A 100 0.84 -26.58 -6.67
N ASN A 101 -0.39 -27.06 -6.64
CA ASN A 101 -0.84 -28.18 -7.46
C ASN A 101 -1.91 -27.79 -8.47
N ILE A 102 -2.54 -26.62 -8.29
CA ILE A 102 -3.71 -26.21 -9.07
C ILE A 102 -3.47 -26.21 -10.59
N TYR A 103 -2.31 -25.76 -11.06
CA TYR A 103 -1.99 -25.75 -12.47
C TYR A 103 -1.67 -27.17 -13.00
N ASN A 104 -0.98 -27.99 -12.19
CA ASN A 104 -0.63 -29.37 -12.56
C ASN A 104 -1.86 -30.26 -12.72
N VAL A 105 -2.87 -30.14 -11.84
CA VAL A 105 -4.11 -30.94 -11.96
C VAL A 105 -4.89 -30.58 -13.20
N LEU A 106 -4.83 -29.34 -13.68
CA LEU A 106 -5.39 -28.93 -14.96
C LEU A 106 -4.63 -29.59 -16.13
N LEU A 107 -3.29 -29.51 -16.11
CA LEU A 107 -2.45 -30.13 -17.16
C LEU A 107 -2.66 -31.66 -17.25
N LYS A 108 -2.82 -32.32 -16.09
CA LYS A 108 -3.08 -33.76 -16.00
C LYS A 108 -4.53 -34.13 -16.30
N LYS A 109 -5.40 -33.15 -16.56
CA LYS A 109 -6.83 -33.34 -16.80
C LYS A 109 -7.58 -34.03 -15.63
N GLU A 110 -7.10 -33.81 -14.40
CA GLU A 110 -7.79 -34.27 -13.19
C GLU A 110 -9.01 -33.38 -12.87
N VAL A 111 -9.00 -32.15 -13.40
CA VAL A 111 -10.10 -31.18 -13.41
C VAL A 111 -10.29 -30.66 -14.83
N ASP A 112 -11.50 -30.18 -15.12
CA ASP A 112 -11.88 -29.68 -16.46
C ASP A 112 -11.45 -28.19 -16.59
N ALA A 113 -11.51 -27.43 -15.50
CA ALA A 113 -11.06 -26.06 -15.43
C ALA A 113 -10.53 -25.73 -14.02
N ILE A 114 -9.82 -24.63 -13.91
CA ILE A 114 -9.39 -24.07 -12.63
C ILE A 114 -9.93 -22.65 -12.46
N TYR A 115 -10.30 -22.32 -11.22
CA TYR A 115 -10.76 -20.99 -10.82
C TYR A 115 -9.69 -20.33 -9.97
N ILE A 116 -9.10 -19.26 -10.47
CA ILE A 116 -7.96 -18.57 -9.82
C ILE A 116 -8.09 -17.07 -9.95
N SER A 117 -7.52 -16.33 -8.98
CA SER A 117 -7.46 -14.87 -9.06
C SER A 117 -6.49 -14.41 -10.15
N ASP A 118 -6.76 -13.26 -10.77
CA ASP A 118 -5.85 -12.61 -11.73
C ASP A 118 -4.46 -12.37 -11.17
N SER A 119 -4.39 -12.06 -9.88
CA SER A 119 -3.10 -11.88 -9.20
C SER A 119 -2.30 -13.17 -9.15
N TYR A 120 -2.95 -14.32 -8.90
CA TYR A 120 -2.28 -15.61 -8.93
C TYR A 120 -1.95 -16.05 -10.37
N LEU A 121 -2.85 -15.81 -11.32
CA LEU A 121 -2.57 -16.02 -12.75
C LEU A 121 -1.32 -15.23 -13.19
N SER A 122 -1.11 -14.02 -12.68
CA SER A 122 0.10 -13.23 -12.99
C SER A 122 1.39 -13.86 -12.46
N VAL A 123 1.32 -14.55 -11.31
CA VAL A 123 2.46 -15.35 -10.78
C VAL A 123 2.73 -16.54 -11.68
N LEU A 124 1.68 -17.28 -12.07
CA LEU A 124 1.84 -18.41 -12.98
C LEU A 124 2.42 -17.99 -14.35
N LYS A 125 2.01 -16.85 -14.90
CA LYS A 125 2.52 -16.32 -16.18
C LYS A 125 4.01 -15.99 -16.15
N GLU A 126 4.56 -15.56 -15.02
CA GLU A 126 6.01 -15.30 -14.90
C GLU A 126 6.82 -16.60 -14.89
N GLU A 127 6.27 -17.61 -14.24
CA GLU A 127 7.00 -18.86 -14.03
C GLU A 127 6.77 -19.90 -15.12
N TYR A 128 5.58 -19.91 -15.69
CA TYR A 128 5.19 -20.79 -16.80
C TYR A 128 4.91 -19.93 -18.05
N LYS A 129 5.96 -19.62 -18.81
CA LYS A 129 5.88 -18.72 -19.98
C LYS A 129 4.90 -19.20 -21.05
N ASP A 130 4.67 -20.49 -21.11
CA ASP A 130 3.78 -21.18 -22.05
C ASP A 130 2.33 -21.34 -21.54
N ILE A 131 2.02 -20.86 -20.33
CA ILE A 131 0.67 -21.05 -19.75
C ILE A 131 -0.44 -20.53 -20.66
N LEU A 132 -0.25 -19.38 -21.32
CA LEU A 132 -1.24 -18.82 -22.26
C LEU A 132 -1.28 -19.56 -23.61
N GLU A 133 -0.24 -20.33 -23.92
CA GLU A 133 -0.23 -21.20 -25.09
C GLU A 133 -0.98 -22.50 -24.82
N GLN A 134 -0.90 -23.00 -23.58
CA GLN A 134 -1.52 -24.24 -23.15
C GLN A 134 -2.96 -24.07 -22.63
N THR A 135 -3.34 -22.87 -22.19
CA THR A 135 -4.64 -22.59 -21.58
C THR A 135 -5.38 -21.46 -22.28
N LYS A 136 -6.67 -21.37 -22.02
CA LYS A 136 -7.53 -20.23 -22.38
C LYS A 136 -8.41 -19.83 -21.20
N ILE A 137 -8.69 -18.53 -21.10
CA ILE A 137 -9.69 -17.99 -20.17
C ILE A 137 -11.07 -18.18 -20.81
N VAL A 138 -11.97 -18.77 -20.06
CA VAL A 138 -13.37 -19.03 -20.51
C VAL A 138 -14.28 -17.90 -20.01
N GLU A 139 -14.09 -17.48 -18.76
CA GLU A 139 -14.92 -16.46 -18.11
C GLU A 139 -14.09 -15.72 -17.07
N GLU A 140 -14.40 -14.43 -16.85
CA GLU A 140 -13.84 -13.60 -15.80
C GLU A 140 -14.97 -13.11 -14.90
N GLU A 141 -14.84 -13.33 -13.61
CA GLU A 141 -15.81 -12.91 -12.59
C GLU A 141 -15.20 -11.87 -11.65
N LYS A 142 -16.01 -10.87 -11.33
CA LYS A 142 -15.65 -9.86 -10.32
C LYS A 142 -16.27 -10.24 -9.00
N VAL A 143 -15.45 -10.43 -8.00
CA VAL A 143 -15.85 -10.81 -6.64
C VAL A 143 -15.52 -9.67 -5.69
N GLU A 144 -16.52 -9.26 -4.92
CA GLU A 144 -16.31 -8.27 -3.84
C GLU A 144 -15.76 -8.94 -2.58
N ASN A 145 -14.64 -8.44 -2.09
CA ASN A 145 -14.04 -8.89 -0.83
C ASN A 145 -14.19 -7.82 0.23
N VAL A 146 -14.55 -8.21 1.44
CA VAL A 146 -14.63 -7.30 2.58
C VAL A 146 -13.24 -7.09 3.18
N ILE A 147 -12.79 -5.84 3.26
CA ILE A 147 -11.57 -5.49 3.97
C ILE A 147 -11.94 -5.12 5.41
N LEU A 148 -11.49 -5.93 6.36
CA LEU A 148 -11.71 -5.63 7.78
C LEU A 148 -10.80 -4.48 8.21
N ALA A 149 -11.41 -3.43 8.76
CA ALA A 149 -10.66 -2.37 9.45
C ALA A 149 -10.26 -2.88 10.84
N THR A 150 -8.98 -2.88 11.14
CA THR A 150 -8.47 -3.14 12.49
C THR A 150 -8.36 -1.81 13.24
N GLU A 151 -9.10 -1.67 14.35
CA GLU A 151 -8.94 -0.50 15.22
C GLU A 151 -7.66 -0.66 16.07
N SER A 152 -6.78 0.32 16.00
CA SER A 152 -5.59 0.34 16.85
C SER A 152 -5.96 0.65 18.31
N LYS A 153 -5.55 -0.22 19.23
CA LYS A 153 -5.72 -0.03 20.67
C LYS A 153 -4.73 0.99 21.25
N ASN A 154 -3.61 1.24 20.58
CA ASN A 154 -2.56 2.15 21.06
C ASN A 154 -2.28 3.23 20.01
N ARG A 155 -2.66 4.48 20.30
CA ARG A 155 -2.42 5.64 19.42
C ARG A 155 -1.01 6.24 19.55
N ASP A 156 -0.23 5.82 20.53
CA ASP A 156 1.12 6.34 20.75
C ASP A 156 2.13 5.78 19.75
N ILE A 157 1.92 4.50 19.36
CA ILE A 157 2.73 3.80 18.36
C ILE A 157 1.83 3.37 17.22
N ILE A 158 2.18 3.78 16.02
CA ILE A 158 1.43 3.49 14.81
C ILE A 158 2.35 2.75 13.85
N ASN A 159 1.99 1.50 13.52
CA ASN A 159 2.68 0.72 12.50
C ASN A 159 1.83 0.69 11.23
N ILE A 160 2.37 1.23 10.15
CA ILE A 160 1.73 1.27 8.84
C ILE A 160 2.54 0.39 7.88
N PHE A 161 1.90 -0.62 7.31
CA PHE A 161 2.49 -1.39 6.22
C PHE A 161 2.28 -0.66 4.89
N ILE A 162 3.36 -0.24 4.25
CA ILE A 162 3.35 0.34 2.91
C ILE A 162 3.68 -0.75 1.91
N SER A 163 2.70 -1.08 1.06
CA SER A 163 2.81 -2.07 -0.02
C SER A 163 2.80 -1.36 -1.37
N GLY A 164 3.88 -1.49 -2.13
CA GLY A 164 3.95 -0.99 -3.50
C GLY A 164 3.77 -2.12 -4.51
N THR A 165 2.90 -1.93 -5.50
CA THR A 165 2.73 -2.89 -6.61
C THR A 165 3.16 -2.31 -7.94
N ASP A 166 3.81 -3.13 -8.78
CA ASP A 166 4.26 -2.77 -10.14
C ASP A 166 3.09 -2.81 -11.16
N SER A 167 1.91 -2.37 -10.75
CA SER A 167 0.72 -2.31 -11.59
C SER A 167 0.50 -0.91 -12.15
N LYS A 168 0.19 -0.84 -13.46
CA LYS A 168 -0.28 0.39 -14.13
C LYS A 168 -1.79 0.43 -14.32
N LYS A 169 -2.54 -0.52 -13.71
CA LYS A 169 -4.00 -0.53 -13.79
C LYS A 169 -4.57 0.77 -13.20
N GLU A 170 -5.66 1.24 -13.77
CA GLU A 170 -6.35 2.47 -13.29
C GLU A 170 -6.91 2.31 -11.88
N LYS A 171 -7.32 1.09 -11.51
CA LYS A 171 -7.78 0.77 -10.16
C LYS A 171 -6.84 -0.20 -9.49
N ILE A 172 -6.49 0.12 -8.25
CA ILE A 172 -5.71 -0.77 -7.40
C ILE A 172 -6.62 -1.84 -6.79
N THR A 173 -6.09 -3.05 -6.61
CA THR A 173 -6.79 -4.16 -5.96
C THR A 173 -5.99 -4.65 -4.75
N SER A 174 -6.64 -5.23 -3.74
CA SER A 174 -5.95 -5.79 -2.55
C SER A 174 -5.06 -6.96 -2.93
N LYS A 175 -5.48 -7.73 -3.92
CA LYS A 175 -4.76 -8.90 -4.42
C LYS A 175 -3.87 -8.50 -5.58
N SER A 176 -2.62 -8.25 -5.30
CA SER A 176 -1.53 -8.08 -6.27
C SER A 176 -0.21 -8.25 -5.53
N ARG A 177 0.87 -8.63 -6.24
CA ARG A 177 2.18 -8.77 -5.62
C ARG A 177 2.57 -7.50 -4.84
N SER A 178 3.24 -7.70 -3.71
CA SER A 178 3.83 -6.64 -2.91
C SER A 178 5.31 -6.51 -3.26
N ASP A 179 5.62 -5.68 -4.25
CA ASP A 179 6.98 -5.51 -4.77
C ASP A 179 7.83 -4.53 -3.93
N VAL A 180 7.17 -3.70 -3.14
CA VAL A 180 7.78 -2.85 -2.11
C VAL A 180 7.11 -3.17 -0.79
N ASN A 181 7.91 -3.49 0.24
CA ASN A 181 7.42 -3.84 1.57
C ASN A 181 8.15 -2.98 2.59
N ILE A 182 7.45 -2.01 3.17
CA ILE A 182 8.00 -1.08 4.15
C ILE A 182 7.06 -1.01 5.35
N ILE A 183 7.61 -1.10 6.55
CA ILE A 183 6.91 -0.73 7.79
C ILE A 183 7.33 0.67 8.17
N LEU A 184 6.35 1.57 8.26
CA LEU A 184 6.51 2.90 8.82
C LEU A 184 6.02 2.88 10.26
N THR A 185 6.95 2.88 11.22
CA THR A 185 6.62 2.94 12.65
C THR A 185 6.74 4.39 13.14
N VAL A 186 5.65 4.95 13.63
CA VAL A 186 5.57 6.32 14.14
C VAL A 186 5.35 6.30 15.64
N ASN A 187 6.28 6.88 16.40
CA ASN A 187 6.06 7.20 17.81
C ASN A 187 5.65 8.67 17.92
N THR A 188 4.38 8.91 18.21
CA THR A 188 3.80 10.25 18.27
C THR A 188 4.28 11.06 19.49
N LYS A 189 4.61 10.38 20.61
CA LYS A 189 5.15 11.02 21.83
C LYS A 189 6.59 11.44 21.67
N LYS A 190 7.43 10.57 21.09
CA LYS A 190 8.87 10.83 20.88
C LYS A 190 9.16 11.64 19.60
N ASN A 191 8.13 11.92 18.78
CA ASN A 191 8.26 12.54 17.45
C ASN A 191 9.31 11.80 16.58
N LYS A 192 9.26 10.48 16.57
CA LYS A 192 10.22 9.63 15.90
C LYS A 192 9.53 8.74 14.86
N VAL A 193 10.17 8.59 13.72
CA VAL A 193 9.73 7.71 12.64
C VAL A 193 10.85 6.74 12.34
N LEU A 194 10.53 5.45 12.26
CA LEU A 194 11.42 4.40 11.80
C LEU A 194 10.87 3.80 10.51
N ILE A 195 11.70 3.84 9.46
CA ILE A 195 11.41 3.22 8.15
C ILE A 195 12.13 1.89 8.13
N THR A 196 11.38 0.78 8.12
CA THR A 196 11.91 -0.59 8.05
C THR A 196 11.55 -1.19 6.70
N SER A 197 12.54 -1.44 5.84
CA SER A 197 12.33 -2.08 4.53
C SER A 197 12.66 -3.56 4.58
N ILE A 198 11.78 -4.36 3.96
CA ILE A 198 11.90 -5.80 3.87
C ILE A 198 12.03 -6.19 2.39
N PRO A 199 13.07 -6.91 1.99
CA PRO A 199 13.23 -7.37 0.62
C PRO A 199 12.04 -8.20 0.13
N ARG A 200 11.60 -7.98 -1.10
CA ARG A 200 10.43 -8.66 -1.65
C ARG A 200 10.62 -10.17 -1.82
N ASP A 201 11.85 -10.59 -2.04
CA ASP A 201 12.21 -12.01 -2.23
C ASP A 201 12.54 -12.71 -0.90
N TYR A 202 12.28 -12.06 0.26
CA TYR A 202 12.46 -12.64 1.58
C TYR A 202 11.64 -13.92 1.69
N TYR A 203 12.32 -15.04 2.04
CA TYR A 203 11.70 -16.36 2.11
C TYR A 203 11.09 -16.57 3.50
N VAL A 204 9.80 -16.35 3.58
CA VAL A 204 9.05 -16.27 4.82
C VAL A 204 7.91 -17.29 4.86
N GLU A 205 7.50 -17.62 6.05
CA GLU A 205 6.30 -18.40 6.28
C GLU A 205 5.08 -17.50 6.16
N LEU A 206 4.27 -17.73 5.13
CA LEU A 206 2.99 -17.07 4.94
C LEU A 206 1.95 -17.68 5.91
N PHE A 207 0.72 -17.86 5.46
CA PHE A 207 -0.32 -18.57 6.19
C PHE A 207 -0.09 -20.10 6.14
N SER A 208 -0.69 -20.84 7.06
CA SER A 208 -0.69 -22.32 7.07
C SER A 208 0.71 -22.98 7.11
N ASN A 209 1.71 -22.33 7.70
CA ASN A 209 3.09 -22.80 7.82
C ASN A 209 3.78 -23.09 6.47
N LYS A 210 3.34 -22.45 5.38
CA LYS A 210 3.90 -22.63 4.05
C LYS A 210 4.84 -21.49 3.70
N LYS A 211 6.06 -21.81 3.26
CA LYS A 211 7.08 -20.82 2.89
C LYS A 211 6.92 -20.34 1.47
N ASP A 212 7.06 -19.03 1.29
CA ASP A 212 7.01 -18.38 -0.02
C ASP A 212 7.86 -17.10 0.00
N LYS A 213 7.99 -16.44 -1.16
CA LYS A 213 8.53 -15.08 -1.23
C LYS A 213 7.55 -14.11 -0.60
N LEU A 214 8.05 -13.13 0.14
CA LEU A 214 7.21 -12.10 0.74
C LEU A 214 6.34 -11.37 -0.30
N THR A 215 6.85 -11.13 -1.51
CA THR A 215 6.06 -10.49 -2.58
C THR A 215 4.76 -11.22 -2.90
N HIS A 216 4.75 -12.54 -2.73
CA HIS A 216 3.57 -13.38 -3.01
C HIS A 216 2.49 -13.26 -1.94
N CYS A 217 2.78 -12.76 -0.72
CA CYS A 217 1.74 -12.51 0.29
C CYS A 217 0.61 -11.63 -0.29
N GLY A 218 0.98 -10.64 -1.12
CA GLY A 218 0.01 -9.73 -1.73
C GLY A 218 -0.92 -10.38 -2.74
N VAL A 219 -0.55 -11.54 -3.30
CA VAL A 219 -1.40 -12.32 -4.20
C VAL A 219 -2.59 -12.90 -3.44
N TYR A 220 -2.35 -13.27 -2.18
CA TYR A 220 -3.38 -13.81 -1.28
C TYR A 220 -4.17 -12.72 -0.56
N GLY A 221 -3.67 -11.49 -0.56
CA GLY A 221 -4.34 -10.31 -0.03
C GLY A 221 -3.50 -9.54 0.98
N ILE A 222 -3.91 -8.29 1.24
CA ILE A 222 -3.17 -7.40 2.15
C ILE A 222 -3.13 -7.92 3.60
N THR A 223 -4.18 -8.60 4.03
CA THR A 223 -4.26 -9.22 5.36
C THR A 223 -3.19 -10.28 5.55
N VAL A 224 -2.97 -11.15 4.54
CA VAL A 224 -1.91 -12.15 4.60
C VAL A 224 -0.53 -11.51 4.72
N CYS A 225 -0.30 -10.37 4.03
CA CYS A 225 0.96 -9.64 4.17
C CYS A 225 1.14 -9.08 5.59
N THR A 226 0.10 -8.46 6.16
CA THR A 226 0.19 -7.89 7.51
C THR A 226 0.40 -8.97 8.57
N GLU A 227 -0.30 -10.09 8.49
CA GLU A 227 -0.13 -11.24 9.40
C GLU A 227 1.29 -11.84 9.28
N THR A 228 1.78 -12.03 8.05
CA THR A 228 3.14 -12.50 7.79
C THR A 228 4.18 -11.58 8.43
N LEU A 229 4.03 -10.26 8.25
CA LEU A 229 4.96 -9.27 8.79
C LEU A 229 4.84 -9.09 10.29
N ASN A 230 3.64 -9.22 10.87
CA ASN A 230 3.42 -9.26 12.32
C ASN A 230 4.23 -10.39 12.95
N LYS A 231 4.12 -11.61 12.40
CA LYS A 231 4.87 -12.78 12.85
C LYS A 231 6.37 -12.62 12.64
N LEU A 232 6.79 -12.10 11.48
CA LEU A 232 8.20 -11.93 11.14
C LEU A 232 8.90 -10.92 12.05
N LEU A 233 8.25 -9.80 12.37
CA LEU A 233 8.86 -8.66 13.06
C LEU A 233 8.49 -8.57 14.55
N ASP A 234 7.58 -9.42 15.03
CA ASP A 234 7.04 -9.39 16.40
C ASP A 234 6.42 -8.03 16.75
N ILE A 235 5.55 -7.52 15.87
CA ILE A 235 4.83 -6.25 16.01
C ILE A 235 3.37 -6.41 15.66
N GLU A 236 2.54 -5.44 16.05
CA GLU A 236 1.17 -5.30 15.57
C GLU A 236 1.10 -4.22 14.50
N ILE A 237 0.78 -4.59 13.25
CA ILE A 237 0.53 -3.66 12.15
C ILE A 237 -0.94 -3.26 12.20
N ASN A 238 -1.18 -1.99 12.46
CA ASN A 238 -2.52 -1.43 12.65
C ASN A 238 -3.15 -0.96 11.34
N TYR A 239 -2.30 -0.41 10.46
CA TYR A 239 -2.73 0.22 9.23
C TYR A 239 -1.91 -0.27 8.04
N PHE A 240 -2.51 -0.17 6.86
CA PHE A 240 -1.79 -0.35 5.62
C PHE A 240 -2.05 0.80 4.65
N LEU A 241 -1.08 1.00 3.76
CA LEU A 241 -1.20 1.85 2.58
C LEU A 241 -0.66 1.06 1.39
N LYS A 242 -1.54 0.64 0.49
CA LYS A 242 -1.16 0.00 -0.76
C LYS A 242 -1.23 1.03 -1.88
N ILE A 243 -0.18 1.11 -2.69
CA ILE A 243 -0.08 2.06 -3.80
C ILE A 243 0.37 1.36 -5.07
N ASN A 244 -0.06 1.87 -6.22
CA ASN A 244 0.47 1.48 -7.52
C ASN A 244 1.42 2.55 -8.07
N MET A 245 1.99 2.31 -9.27
CA MET A 245 2.92 3.25 -9.89
C MET A 245 2.28 4.60 -10.22
N ASN A 246 0.99 4.63 -10.58
CA ASN A 246 0.30 5.88 -10.89
C ASN A 246 0.17 6.78 -9.65
N ALA A 247 -0.11 6.19 -8.47
CA ALA A 247 -0.09 6.95 -7.20
C ALA A 247 1.31 7.51 -6.94
N PHE A 248 2.35 6.70 -7.12
CA PHE A 248 3.73 7.10 -6.89
C PHE A 248 4.13 8.30 -7.75
N THR A 249 3.94 8.22 -9.09
CA THR A 249 4.29 9.32 -9.99
C THR A 249 3.48 10.58 -9.69
N LYS A 250 2.18 10.47 -9.44
CA LYS A 250 1.33 11.62 -9.08
C LYS A 250 1.78 12.31 -7.80
N VAL A 251 2.20 11.55 -6.77
CA VAL A 251 2.75 12.15 -5.53
C VAL A 251 4.01 12.96 -5.83
N ILE A 252 4.92 12.43 -6.66
CA ILE A 252 6.15 13.15 -7.04
C ILE A 252 5.82 14.41 -7.86
N ASP A 253 4.84 14.35 -8.77
CA ASP A 253 4.38 15.52 -9.54
C ASP A 253 3.80 16.61 -8.63
N LEU A 254 2.99 16.25 -7.64
CA LEU A 254 2.45 17.19 -6.64
C LEU A 254 3.54 17.85 -5.80
N LEU A 255 4.69 17.19 -5.63
CA LEU A 255 5.87 17.73 -4.97
C LEU A 255 6.76 18.58 -5.90
N ASN A 256 6.41 18.70 -7.20
CA ASN A 256 7.23 19.31 -8.24
C ASN A 256 8.62 18.63 -8.38
N GLY A 257 8.64 17.30 -8.30
CA GLY A 257 9.85 16.49 -8.29
C GLY A 257 10.39 16.26 -6.89
N ILE A 258 11.46 15.47 -6.82
CA ILE A 258 12.12 15.15 -5.55
C ILE A 258 13.61 15.45 -5.62
N THR A 259 14.21 15.90 -4.51
CA THR A 259 15.64 16.15 -4.44
C THR A 259 16.27 15.15 -3.48
N LEU A 260 17.14 14.30 -3.99
CA LEU A 260 17.89 13.33 -3.20
C LEU A 260 18.93 14.01 -2.27
N LYS A 261 19.49 13.24 -1.34
CA LYS A 261 20.48 13.75 -0.36
C LYS A 261 21.77 14.29 -1.00
N ASP A 262 22.15 13.76 -2.16
CA ASP A 262 23.28 14.20 -2.94
C ASP A 262 23.02 15.47 -3.79
N GLY A 263 21.80 16.01 -3.73
CA GLY A 263 21.36 17.17 -4.48
C GLY A 263 20.76 16.85 -5.84
N THR A 264 20.73 15.58 -6.28
CA THR A 264 20.12 15.16 -7.54
C THR A 264 18.62 15.43 -7.51
N LYS A 265 18.13 16.18 -8.49
CA LYS A 265 16.69 16.42 -8.68
C LYS A 265 16.14 15.41 -9.66
N LEU A 266 15.03 14.81 -9.29
CA LEU A 266 14.32 13.80 -10.08
C LEU A 266 12.90 14.26 -10.39
N THR A 267 12.50 14.17 -11.64
CA THR A 267 11.10 14.20 -12.07
C THR A 267 10.38 12.94 -11.63
N SER A 268 9.06 12.87 -11.79
CA SER A 268 8.28 11.66 -11.46
C SER A 268 8.73 10.45 -12.28
N GLU A 269 9.05 10.63 -13.56
CA GLU A 269 9.53 9.56 -14.44
C GLU A 269 10.94 9.09 -14.05
N GLU A 270 11.84 10.01 -13.73
CA GLU A 270 13.19 9.69 -13.27
C GLU A 270 13.16 9.01 -11.89
N ALA A 271 12.31 9.48 -10.97
CA ALA A 271 12.10 8.84 -9.68
C ALA A 271 11.54 7.43 -9.83
N LEU A 272 10.58 7.22 -10.76
CA LEU A 272 10.06 5.89 -11.06
C LEU A 272 11.15 4.95 -11.62
N LYS A 273 12.00 5.46 -12.52
CA LYS A 273 13.14 4.72 -13.03
C LYS A 273 14.14 4.39 -11.90
N TYR A 274 14.43 5.35 -11.03
CA TYR A 274 15.35 5.20 -9.90
C TYR A 274 14.90 4.11 -8.92
N VAL A 275 13.61 4.06 -8.55
CA VAL A 275 13.08 3.04 -7.63
C VAL A 275 12.89 1.66 -8.27
N ARG A 276 12.96 1.55 -9.59
CA ARG A 276 12.84 0.28 -10.33
C ARG A 276 14.19 -0.29 -10.76
N GLU A 277 15.25 0.52 -10.73
CA GLU A 277 16.55 0.12 -11.22
C GLU A 277 17.16 -1.00 -10.38
N ARG A 278 17.60 -2.07 -11.06
CA ARG A 278 18.22 -3.25 -10.46
C ARG A 278 19.50 -3.68 -11.19
N TYR A 279 19.52 -3.49 -12.49
CA TYR A 279 20.51 -4.13 -13.37
C TYR A 279 21.81 -3.34 -13.50
N SER A 280 21.76 -2.02 -13.23
CA SER A 280 22.95 -1.17 -13.24
C SER A 280 23.84 -1.33 -12.02
N TYR A 281 23.35 -2.01 -10.98
CA TYR A 281 24.03 -2.16 -9.69
C TYR A 281 24.46 -3.60 -9.46
N LYS A 282 25.66 -3.78 -8.92
CA LYS A 282 26.15 -5.10 -8.52
C LYS A 282 25.28 -5.73 -7.42
N GLU A 283 24.74 -4.89 -6.54
CA GLU A 283 23.87 -5.24 -5.41
C GLU A 283 22.43 -5.60 -5.84
N GLY A 284 22.07 -5.37 -7.10
CA GLY A 284 20.80 -5.75 -7.70
C GLY A 284 19.59 -5.24 -6.91
N ASP A 285 18.75 -6.17 -6.43
CA ASP A 285 17.52 -5.85 -5.70
C ASP A 285 17.77 -5.13 -4.36
N ARG A 286 18.90 -5.36 -3.71
CA ARG A 286 19.28 -4.68 -2.46
C ARG A 286 19.39 -3.16 -2.66
N LYS A 287 20.02 -2.74 -3.76
CA LYS A 287 20.13 -1.31 -4.11
C LYS A 287 18.75 -0.68 -4.39
N ARG A 288 17.85 -1.43 -5.03
CA ARG A 288 16.47 -0.98 -5.23
C ARG A 288 15.75 -0.72 -3.90
N VAL A 289 15.96 -1.55 -2.87
CA VAL A 289 15.38 -1.35 -1.54
C VAL A 289 15.89 -0.05 -0.90
N GLU A 290 17.18 0.26 -1.04
CA GLU A 290 17.75 1.54 -0.59
C GLU A 290 17.14 2.73 -1.32
N ASN A 291 17.05 2.65 -2.66
CA ASN A 291 16.46 3.69 -3.50
C ASN A 291 15.00 3.98 -3.10
N ASN A 292 14.21 2.94 -2.79
CA ASN A 292 12.84 3.11 -2.29
C ASN A 292 12.80 3.86 -0.95
N GLN A 293 13.77 3.58 -0.03
CA GLN A 293 13.86 4.30 1.24
C GLN A 293 14.27 5.77 1.03
N ASP A 294 15.20 6.05 0.13
CA ASP A 294 15.65 7.41 -0.17
C ASP A 294 14.47 8.28 -0.64
N ILE A 295 13.72 7.76 -1.60
CA ILE A 295 12.53 8.46 -2.13
C ILE A 295 11.45 8.63 -1.04
N LEU A 296 11.13 7.59 -0.28
CA LEU A 296 10.10 7.69 0.77
C LEU A 296 10.49 8.71 1.85
N GLU A 297 11.76 8.70 2.28
CA GLU A 297 12.26 9.67 3.26
C GLU A 297 12.12 11.11 2.75
N GLU A 298 12.47 11.36 1.47
CA GLU A 298 12.36 12.69 0.89
C GLU A 298 10.90 13.11 0.60
N ILE A 299 10.01 12.18 0.29
CA ILE A 299 8.55 12.44 0.24
C ILE A 299 8.08 12.93 1.62
N ILE A 300 8.37 12.18 2.69
CA ILE A 300 7.98 12.55 4.06
C ILE A 300 8.53 13.94 4.42
N LYS A 301 9.82 14.19 4.16
CA LYS A 301 10.44 15.50 4.43
C LYS A 301 9.82 16.63 3.63
N SER A 302 9.46 16.38 2.38
CA SER A 302 8.82 17.38 1.50
C SER A 302 7.44 17.78 2.03
N PHE A 303 6.63 16.81 2.49
CA PHE A 303 5.37 17.11 3.16
C PHE A 303 5.58 17.89 4.47
N ILE A 304 6.56 17.54 5.28
CA ILE A 304 6.87 18.26 6.53
C ILE A 304 7.30 19.71 6.26
N ARG A 305 8.12 19.93 5.23
CA ARG A 305 8.62 21.26 4.85
C ARG A 305 7.55 22.14 4.23
N ASN A 306 6.62 21.57 3.51
CA ASN A 306 5.58 22.31 2.77
C ASN A 306 4.23 22.26 3.47
N LYS A 307 3.98 23.23 4.34
CA LYS A 307 2.71 23.36 5.09
C LYS A 307 1.48 23.48 4.17
N SER A 308 1.64 24.04 2.98
CA SER A 308 0.53 24.14 2.01
C SER A 308 0.07 22.75 1.55
N LEU A 309 0.98 21.80 1.32
CA LEU A 309 0.61 20.43 0.99
C LEU A 309 -0.16 19.75 2.12
N LEU A 310 0.25 19.99 3.38
CA LEU A 310 -0.45 19.45 4.55
C LEU A 310 -1.87 20.02 4.67
N LEU A 311 -2.07 21.30 4.34
CA LEU A 311 -3.39 21.93 4.37
C LEU A 311 -4.29 21.48 3.22
N ASN A 312 -3.71 21.15 2.06
CA ASN A 312 -4.42 20.70 0.86
C ASN A 312 -4.44 19.16 0.74
N TYR A 313 -4.25 18.42 1.84
CA TYR A 313 -4.17 16.96 1.83
C TYR A 313 -5.40 16.29 1.19
N LYS A 314 -6.57 16.93 1.26
CA LYS A 314 -7.82 16.41 0.65
C LYS A 314 -7.74 16.35 -0.85
N ASP A 315 -7.37 17.47 -1.47
CA ASP A 315 -7.23 17.56 -2.93
C ASP A 315 -6.16 16.56 -3.42
N ILE A 316 -5.12 16.34 -2.61
CA ILE A 316 -4.09 15.33 -2.88
C ILE A 316 -4.72 13.93 -2.87
N LEU A 317 -5.45 13.56 -1.81
CA LEU A 317 -6.10 12.26 -1.70
C LEU A 317 -7.14 12.05 -2.81
N GLU A 318 -7.89 13.09 -3.15
CA GLU A 318 -8.85 13.05 -4.25
C GLU A 318 -8.17 12.79 -5.60
N SER A 319 -7.06 13.45 -5.86
CA SER A 319 -6.27 13.25 -7.09
C SER A 319 -5.68 11.85 -7.21
N LEU A 320 -5.49 11.15 -6.08
CA LEU A 320 -4.95 9.80 -5.99
C LEU A 320 -6.04 8.72 -5.94
N ASN A 321 -7.32 9.11 -5.95
CA ASN A 321 -8.43 8.16 -5.85
C ASN A 321 -8.33 7.06 -6.93
N GLY A 322 -8.52 5.81 -6.52
CA GLY A 322 -8.39 4.63 -7.37
C GLY A 322 -6.96 4.08 -7.52
N TYR A 323 -5.93 4.87 -7.18
CA TYR A 323 -4.52 4.45 -7.29
C TYR A 323 -3.90 4.01 -5.96
N TYR A 324 -4.61 4.19 -4.85
CA TYR A 324 -4.21 3.71 -3.53
C TYR A 324 -5.37 3.02 -2.81
N MET A 325 -5.02 2.27 -1.79
CA MET A 325 -5.95 1.60 -0.87
C MET A 325 -5.37 1.67 0.54
N THR A 326 -6.19 2.00 1.53
CA THR A 326 -5.74 2.11 2.92
C THR A 326 -6.90 1.88 3.89
N ASN A 327 -6.59 1.43 5.12
CA ASN A 327 -7.51 1.44 6.25
C ASN A 327 -7.19 2.55 7.26
N ILE A 328 -6.29 3.49 6.92
CA ILE A 328 -5.97 4.64 7.78
C ILE A 328 -7.22 5.53 7.86
N ASP A 329 -7.70 5.79 9.08
CA ASP A 329 -8.85 6.68 9.28
C ASP A 329 -8.44 8.17 9.19
N GLU A 330 -9.44 8.99 8.86
CA GLU A 330 -9.24 10.43 8.70
C GLU A 330 -8.77 11.11 9.99
N ASN A 331 -9.25 10.68 11.14
CA ASN A 331 -8.90 11.31 12.42
C ASN A 331 -7.39 11.18 12.66
N LEU A 332 -6.81 10.02 12.32
CA LEU A 332 -5.37 9.81 12.41
C LEU A 332 -4.59 10.74 11.47
N ILE A 333 -5.04 10.91 10.23
CA ILE A 333 -4.39 11.81 9.27
C ILE A 333 -4.46 13.25 9.78
N VAL A 334 -5.62 13.71 10.23
CA VAL A 334 -5.80 15.05 10.78
C VAL A 334 -4.93 15.28 12.02
N GLU A 335 -4.82 14.29 12.90
CA GLU A 335 -3.97 14.35 14.08
C GLU A 335 -2.49 14.49 13.72
N VAL A 336 -2.01 13.68 12.77
CA VAL A 336 -0.63 13.75 12.27
C VAL A 336 -0.36 15.13 11.63
N ILE A 337 -1.24 15.59 10.76
CA ILE A 337 -1.13 16.91 10.11
C ILE A 337 -1.09 18.02 11.16
N LYS A 338 -1.98 18.00 12.14
CA LYS A 338 -2.01 18.98 13.24
C LYS A 338 -0.68 19.03 13.99
N ASN A 339 -0.13 17.88 14.33
CA ASN A 339 1.16 17.78 15.02
C ASN A 339 2.31 18.38 14.18
N LEU A 340 2.32 18.11 12.87
CA LEU A 340 3.31 18.66 11.94
C LEU A 340 3.16 20.19 11.77
N LEU A 341 1.93 20.70 11.68
CA LEU A 341 1.67 22.14 11.58
C LEU A 341 2.08 22.90 12.85
N LEU A 342 2.00 22.26 14.02
CA LEU A 342 2.49 22.81 15.29
C LEU A 342 4.01 22.87 15.40
N GLY A 343 4.74 22.48 14.35
CA GLY A 343 6.20 22.62 14.29
C GLY A 343 6.97 21.52 15.01
N LYS A 344 6.33 20.39 15.33
CA LYS A 344 7.04 19.21 15.87
C LYS A 344 7.96 18.64 14.80
N SER A 345 9.26 18.67 15.06
CA SER A 345 10.25 18.04 14.19
C SER A 345 10.19 16.52 14.35
N LEU A 346 10.16 15.79 13.22
CA LEU A 346 10.23 14.34 13.22
C LEU A 346 11.69 13.89 13.04
N LYS A 347 12.17 13.03 13.92
CA LYS A 347 13.43 12.30 13.74
C LYS A 347 13.16 11.06 12.90
N ILE A 348 13.72 11.00 11.69
CA ILE A 348 13.57 9.86 10.78
C ILE A 348 14.80 8.97 10.90
N GLU A 349 14.58 7.70 11.21
CA GLU A 349 15.59 6.64 11.21
C GLU A 349 15.21 5.58 10.18
N ARG A 350 16.22 4.84 9.69
CA ARG A 350 16.04 3.82 8.66
C ARG A 350 16.72 2.52 9.06
N GLN A 351 16.15 1.42 8.57
CA GLN A 351 16.79 0.10 8.58
C GLN A 351 16.31 -0.73 7.40
N ILE A 352 17.15 -1.65 6.97
CA ILE A 352 16.87 -2.61 5.90
C ILE A 352 17.17 -3.98 6.45
N LEU A 353 16.27 -4.93 6.26
CA LEU A 353 16.51 -6.32 6.59
C LEU A 353 17.43 -6.94 5.53
N ASN A 354 18.45 -7.64 5.99
CA ASN A 354 19.41 -8.35 5.15
C ASN A 354 19.12 -9.84 5.13
N GLY A 355 19.65 -10.53 4.13
CA GLY A 355 19.51 -11.96 3.98
C GLY A 355 20.56 -12.54 3.02
N PHE A 356 20.51 -13.85 2.86
CA PHE A 356 21.43 -14.63 2.03
C PHE A 356 20.72 -15.08 0.76
N ASP A 357 21.41 -14.94 -0.37
CA ASP A 357 20.92 -15.39 -1.66
C ASP A 357 20.79 -16.91 -1.70
N SER A 358 19.68 -17.42 -2.15
CA SER A 358 19.41 -18.86 -2.25
C SER A 358 18.43 -19.16 -3.39
N TYR A 359 18.24 -20.45 -3.65
CA TYR A 359 17.24 -20.95 -4.59
C TYR A 359 16.44 -22.05 -3.94
N ASP A 360 15.13 -21.87 -3.83
CA ASP A 360 14.25 -22.87 -3.24
C ASP A 360 12.89 -22.88 -3.94
N THR A 361 12.11 -23.94 -3.70
CA THR A 361 10.72 -24.02 -4.13
C THR A 361 9.86 -23.16 -3.22
N THR A 362 8.82 -22.56 -3.76
CA THR A 362 7.89 -21.71 -3.01
C THR A 362 6.50 -22.34 -2.99
N TYR A 363 5.68 -21.94 -2.02
CA TYR A 363 4.30 -22.43 -1.96
C TYR A 363 3.52 -22.12 -3.25
N SER A 364 3.70 -20.94 -3.81
CA SER A 364 3.06 -20.55 -5.07
C SER A 364 3.60 -21.34 -6.28
N ILE A 365 4.89 -21.71 -6.27
CA ILE A 365 5.58 -22.38 -7.38
C ILE A 365 6.46 -23.52 -6.87
N PRO A 366 5.89 -24.71 -6.59
CA PRO A 366 6.63 -25.78 -5.92
C PRO A 366 7.48 -26.63 -6.86
N ASN A 367 7.21 -26.57 -8.18
CA ASN A 367 7.89 -27.46 -9.14
C ASN A 367 9.17 -26.87 -9.71
N LYS A 368 9.54 -25.66 -9.28
CA LYS A 368 10.72 -24.94 -9.77
C LYS A 368 11.40 -24.23 -8.62
N LYS A 369 12.72 -24.33 -8.56
CA LYS A 369 13.51 -23.51 -7.64
C LYS A 369 13.60 -22.09 -8.17
N LEU A 370 13.14 -21.14 -7.36
CA LEU A 370 13.21 -19.70 -7.63
C LEU A 370 14.31 -19.08 -6.77
N TYR A 371 14.84 -17.97 -7.24
CA TYR A 371 15.63 -17.12 -6.37
C TYR A 371 14.80 -16.69 -5.16
N VAL A 372 15.35 -16.87 -3.97
CA VAL A 372 14.79 -16.43 -2.68
C VAL A 372 15.91 -15.81 -1.85
N MET A 373 15.54 -14.95 -0.91
CA MET A 373 16.46 -14.39 0.07
C MET A 373 16.13 -14.99 1.44
N LEU A 374 17.03 -15.84 1.96
CA LEU A 374 16.89 -16.38 3.30
C LEU A 374 17.13 -15.28 4.33
N PRO A 375 16.25 -15.09 5.34
CA PRO A 375 16.46 -14.11 6.39
C PRO A 375 17.80 -14.29 7.10
N ASP A 376 18.50 -13.19 7.35
CA ASP A 376 19.63 -13.16 8.28
C ASP A 376 19.09 -12.92 9.69
N ASP A 377 19.20 -13.91 10.55
CA ASP A 377 18.66 -13.87 11.91
C ASP A 377 19.22 -12.69 12.73
N LYS A 378 20.49 -12.34 12.55
CA LYS A 378 21.09 -11.18 13.24
C LYS A 378 20.49 -9.86 12.76
N SER A 379 20.27 -9.74 11.45
CA SER A 379 19.61 -8.57 10.87
C SER A 379 18.16 -8.45 11.36
N LEU A 380 17.45 -9.59 11.41
CA LEU A 380 16.08 -9.67 11.87
C LEU A 380 15.95 -9.29 13.35
N GLU A 381 16.82 -9.83 14.21
CA GLU A 381 16.83 -9.51 15.64
C GLU A 381 17.13 -8.02 15.88
N THR A 382 18.15 -7.48 15.19
CA THR A 382 18.45 -6.04 15.25
C THR A 382 17.26 -5.19 14.83
N ALA A 383 16.50 -5.64 13.83
CA ALA A 383 15.30 -4.93 13.37
C ALA A 383 14.19 -4.97 14.42
N ARG A 384 13.96 -6.13 15.05
CA ARG A 384 12.98 -6.29 16.15
C ARG A 384 13.35 -5.42 17.36
N GLU A 385 14.62 -5.39 17.75
CA GLU A 385 15.10 -4.53 18.83
C GLU A 385 14.84 -3.05 18.56
N LYS A 386 15.15 -2.57 17.33
CA LYS A 386 14.88 -1.17 16.96
C LYS A 386 13.38 -0.85 16.96
N LEU A 387 12.54 -1.77 16.48
CA LEU A 387 11.08 -1.64 16.53
C LEU A 387 10.58 -1.59 17.98
N LYS A 388 11.11 -2.47 18.85
CA LYS A 388 10.82 -2.49 20.28
C LYS A 388 11.24 -1.19 20.99
N ASN A 389 12.36 -0.59 20.59
CA ASN A 389 12.84 0.70 21.10
C ASN A 389 11.97 1.90 20.64
N MET A 390 11.08 1.69 19.68
CA MET A 390 10.04 2.67 19.32
C MET A 390 8.88 2.69 20.34
N LEU A 391 8.73 1.66 21.16
CA LEU A 391 7.70 1.62 22.21
C LEU A 391 7.91 2.75 23.24
N PRO A 392 6.87 3.12 24.02
CA PRO A 392 6.88 4.23 24.98
C PRO A 392 7.98 4.13 26.03
#